data_82adc66e86a64b05cbefa931922eeb08
#
_entry.id   82adc66e86a64b05cbefa931922eeb08
#
_cell.length_a   1.000
_cell.length_b   1.000
_cell.length_c   1.000
_cell.angle_alpha   90.00
_cell.angle_beta   90.00
_cell.angle_gamma   90.00
#
_symmetry.space_group_name_H-M   'P 1'
#
loop_
_entity.id
_entity.type
_entity.pdbx_description
1 polymer ?
#
loop_
_entity_poly.entity_id
_entity_poly.type
_entity_poly.pdbx_seq_one_letter_code
_entity_poly.pdbx_strand_id
1 'polypeptide(L)'
;SITPGPNNLMLMASGANFGFRRTLPHMLGVALGFTLMLVLVGIGLVGLFETYPASYEVLKVVSVAYLLYLAWKIATSASHPGSGESKPEGTPMTFLQAVLFQWVNPKGWTMALTALSVYAPSQNLLAVLFVAAVFGAINFPCVSSWTLLGQRLQSLLTSDRRLVAFNVTMATLLVVSLYPVLLP
;
A
#
# COMPACT_ATOMS: atom_id res chain seq x y z
N SER A 1 -9.31 -6.73 -0.63
CA SER A 1 -8.61 -5.65 -1.37
C SER A 1 -9.21 -4.27 -1.16
N ILE A 2 -10.56 -4.13 -1.07
CA ILE A 2 -11.21 -2.81 -0.93
C ILE A 2 -11.15 -2.22 0.48
N THR A 3 -10.89 -3.01 1.52
CA THR A 3 -10.87 -2.54 2.91
C THR A 3 -9.72 -1.57 3.18
N PRO A 4 -9.89 -0.61 4.13
CA PRO A 4 -8.80 0.29 4.53
C PRO A 4 -7.54 -0.47 4.94
N GLY A 5 -6.40 0.06 4.58
CA GLY A 5 -5.09 -0.47 4.90
C GLY A 5 -3.98 0.33 4.24
N PRO A 6 -2.70 0.02 4.50
CA PRO A 6 -1.58 0.86 4.07
C PRO A 6 -1.64 1.27 2.59
N ASN A 7 -1.77 0.32 1.66
CA ASN A 7 -1.86 0.62 0.23
C ASN A 7 -3.00 1.60 -0.10
N ASN A 8 -4.21 1.32 0.39
CA ASN A 8 -5.40 2.08 0.05
C ASN A 8 -5.36 3.51 0.63
N LEU A 9 -4.87 3.66 1.87
CA LEU A 9 -4.70 4.97 2.51
C LEU A 9 -3.64 5.81 1.77
N MET A 10 -2.52 5.20 1.38
CA MET A 10 -1.47 5.86 0.62
C MET A 10 -1.94 6.27 -0.77
N LEU A 11 -2.73 5.43 -1.44
CA LEU A 11 -3.29 5.73 -2.76
C LEU A 11 -4.35 6.81 -2.69
N MET A 12 -5.17 6.85 -1.63
CA MET A 12 -6.11 7.94 -1.40
C MET A 12 -5.37 9.25 -1.15
N ALA A 13 -4.33 9.25 -0.31
CA ALA A 13 -3.49 10.43 -0.09
C ALA A 13 -2.78 10.87 -1.38
N SER A 14 -2.26 9.92 -2.16
CA SER A 14 -1.63 10.21 -3.45
C SER A 14 -2.62 10.80 -4.46
N GLY A 15 -3.83 10.24 -4.54
CA GLY A 15 -4.91 10.76 -5.39
C GLY A 15 -5.30 12.19 -5.03
N ALA A 16 -5.40 12.50 -3.74
CA ALA A 16 -5.75 13.83 -3.24
C ALA A 16 -4.63 14.86 -3.49
N ASN A 17 -3.36 14.46 -3.36
CA ASN A 17 -2.23 15.38 -3.52
C ASN A 17 -1.78 15.52 -4.98
N PHE A 18 -1.84 14.47 -5.80
CA PHE A 18 -1.21 14.42 -7.13
C PHE A 18 -2.17 14.12 -8.28
N GLY A 19 -3.39 13.67 -7.97
CA GLY A 19 -4.39 13.24 -8.93
C GLY A 19 -4.15 11.83 -9.49
N PHE A 20 -5.15 11.29 -10.19
CA PHE A 20 -5.16 9.91 -10.67
C PHE A 20 -4.03 9.59 -11.64
N ARG A 21 -3.82 10.44 -12.66
CA ARG A 21 -2.82 10.17 -13.72
C ARG A 21 -1.40 10.07 -13.16
N ARG A 22 -1.02 10.96 -12.26
CA ARG A 22 0.33 10.94 -11.64
C ARG A 22 0.48 9.77 -10.67
N THR A 23 -0.62 9.25 -10.11
CA THR A 23 -0.63 8.11 -9.19
C THR A 23 -0.65 6.76 -9.93
N LEU A 24 -0.86 6.72 -11.24
CA LEU A 24 -0.97 5.47 -12.01
C LEU A 24 0.23 4.51 -11.84
N PRO A 25 1.51 4.98 -11.86
CA PRO A 25 2.64 4.09 -11.59
C PRO A 25 2.59 3.44 -10.20
N HIS A 26 2.16 4.19 -9.18
CA HIS A 26 1.96 3.67 -7.83
C HIS A 26 0.86 2.59 -7.80
N MET A 27 -0.29 2.84 -8.44
CA MET A 27 -1.40 1.87 -8.53
C MET A 27 -0.99 0.57 -9.21
N LEU A 28 -0.30 0.67 -10.36
CA LEU A 28 0.22 -0.49 -11.08
C LEU A 28 1.26 -1.25 -10.26
N GLY A 29 2.13 -0.54 -9.55
CA GLY A 29 3.12 -1.13 -8.66
C GLY A 29 2.47 -1.91 -7.51
N VAL A 30 1.39 -1.40 -6.92
CA VAL A 30 0.62 -2.12 -5.89
C VAL A 30 -0.04 -3.37 -6.48
N ALA A 31 -0.75 -3.26 -7.59
CA ALA A 31 -1.48 -4.38 -8.18
C ALA A 31 -0.55 -5.49 -8.65
N LEU A 32 0.46 -5.16 -9.46
CA LEU A 32 1.40 -6.13 -9.99
C LEU A 32 2.37 -6.66 -8.93
N GLY A 33 2.79 -5.79 -8.00
CA GLY A 33 3.64 -6.20 -6.88
C GLY A 33 2.93 -7.19 -5.94
N PHE A 34 1.64 -6.99 -5.66
CA PHE A 34 0.86 -7.94 -4.87
C PHE A 34 0.61 -9.25 -5.63
N THR A 35 0.35 -9.19 -6.94
CA THR A 35 0.23 -10.38 -7.78
C THR A 35 1.53 -11.19 -7.78
N LEU A 36 2.68 -10.53 -7.95
CA LEU A 36 4.00 -11.16 -7.87
C LEU A 36 4.23 -11.81 -6.49
N MET A 37 3.87 -11.09 -5.42
CA MET A 37 3.96 -11.61 -4.05
C MET A 37 3.14 -12.89 -3.88
N LEU A 38 1.90 -12.93 -4.37
CA LEU A 38 1.06 -14.14 -4.35
C LEU A 38 1.73 -15.33 -5.04
N VAL A 39 2.31 -15.10 -6.22
CA VAL A 39 3.01 -16.16 -6.95
C VAL A 39 4.21 -16.67 -6.15
N LEU A 40 5.07 -15.78 -5.66
CA LEU A 40 6.29 -16.16 -4.94
C LEU A 40 5.99 -16.85 -3.60
N VAL A 41 4.97 -16.37 -2.86
CA VAL A 41 4.50 -17.03 -1.64
C VAL A 41 3.92 -18.42 -1.96
N GLY A 42 3.15 -18.52 -3.03
CA GLY A 42 2.52 -19.80 -3.45
C GLY A 42 3.49 -20.84 -3.95
N ILE A 43 4.66 -20.45 -4.47
CA ILE A 43 5.71 -21.39 -4.89
C ILE A 43 6.72 -21.72 -3.78
N GLY A 44 6.47 -21.28 -2.55
CA GLY A 44 7.22 -21.71 -1.37
C GLY A 44 8.12 -20.66 -0.70
N LEU A 45 8.00 -19.37 -1.03
CA LEU A 45 8.79 -18.34 -0.37
C LEU A 45 8.62 -18.32 1.17
N VAL A 46 7.48 -18.82 1.67
CA VAL A 46 7.21 -18.95 3.11
C VAL A 46 8.22 -19.89 3.78
N GLY A 47 8.71 -20.90 3.10
CA GLY A 47 9.75 -21.81 3.61
C GLY A 47 11.05 -21.11 4.00
N LEU A 48 11.29 -19.90 3.48
CA LEU A 48 12.43 -19.08 3.92
C LEU A 48 12.29 -18.67 5.40
N PHE A 49 11.09 -18.32 5.85
CA PHE A 49 10.83 -17.94 7.24
C PHE A 49 10.89 -19.12 8.19
N GLU A 50 10.53 -20.32 7.71
CA GLU A 50 10.66 -21.55 8.47
C GLU A 50 12.14 -21.92 8.65
N THR A 51 12.94 -21.75 7.59
CA THR A 51 14.39 -22.03 7.62
C THR A 51 15.18 -20.99 8.42
N TYR A 52 14.76 -19.71 8.35
CA TYR A 52 15.42 -18.59 9.00
C TYR A 52 14.41 -17.75 9.80
N PRO A 53 13.97 -18.16 10.98
CA PRO A 53 12.94 -17.46 11.78
C PRO A 53 13.28 -16.00 12.09
N ALA A 54 14.57 -15.67 12.24
CA ALA A 54 15.02 -14.29 12.44
C ALA A 54 14.65 -13.36 11.27
N SER A 55 14.46 -13.89 10.06
CA SER A 55 14.06 -13.09 8.89
C SER A 55 12.66 -12.47 9.06
N TYR A 56 11.76 -13.14 9.78
CA TYR A 56 10.44 -12.61 10.11
C TYR A 56 10.52 -11.38 11.03
N GLU A 57 11.35 -11.45 12.08
CA GLU A 57 11.55 -10.33 13.01
C GLU A 57 12.21 -9.13 12.30
N VAL A 58 13.19 -9.38 11.44
CA VAL A 58 13.81 -8.34 10.61
C VAL A 58 12.75 -7.70 9.71
N LEU A 59 11.92 -8.51 9.03
CA LEU A 59 10.85 -8.01 8.17
C LEU A 59 9.85 -7.16 8.95
N LYS A 60 9.46 -7.59 10.16
CA LYS A 60 8.57 -6.86 11.06
C LYS A 60 9.12 -5.47 11.41
N VAL A 61 10.39 -5.41 11.85
CA VAL A 61 11.06 -4.15 12.21
C VAL A 61 11.17 -3.22 11.01
N VAL A 62 11.61 -3.73 9.86
CA VAL A 62 11.73 -2.95 8.62
C VAL A 62 10.36 -2.45 8.17
N SER A 63 9.31 -3.27 8.27
CA SER A 63 7.94 -2.89 7.92
C SER A 63 7.44 -1.72 8.78
N VAL A 64 7.61 -1.81 10.10
CA VAL A 64 7.21 -0.75 11.03
C VAL A 64 7.98 0.54 10.73
N ALA A 65 9.30 0.47 10.62
CA ALA A 65 10.14 1.64 10.34
C ALA A 65 9.76 2.31 9.01
N TYR A 66 9.53 1.52 7.97
CA TYR A 66 9.18 2.05 6.65
C TYR A 66 7.77 2.65 6.62
N LEU A 67 6.79 2.04 7.29
CA LEU A 67 5.44 2.59 7.40
C LEU A 67 5.41 3.90 8.21
N LEU A 68 6.21 4.02 9.27
CA LEU A 68 6.37 5.28 10.00
C LEU A 68 7.02 6.36 9.12
N TYR A 69 8.04 6.02 8.34
CA TYR A 69 8.64 6.93 7.36
C TYR A 69 7.61 7.40 6.32
N LEU A 70 6.78 6.49 5.78
CA LEU A 70 5.74 6.86 4.82
C LEU A 70 4.64 7.72 5.45
N ALA A 71 4.24 7.43 6.69
CA ALA A 71 3.30 8.26 7.44
C ALA A 71 3.84 9.69 7.63
N TRP A 72 5.11 9.81 8.02
CA TRP A 72 5.78 11.11 8.10
C TRP A 72 5.81 11.83 6.75
N LYS A 73 6.17 11.14 5.67
CA LYS A 73 6.19 11.70 4.32
C LYS A 73 4.80 12.19 3.87
N ILE A 74 3.73 11.46 4.20
CA ILE A 74 2.36 11.88 3.90
C ILE A 74 1.99 13.11 4.74
N ALA A 75 2.26 13.10 6.03
CA ALA A 75 1.94 14.22 6.92
C ALA A 75 2.61 15.53 6.50
N THR A 76 3.83 15.43 5.95
CA THR A 76 4.65 16.59 5.53
C THR A 76 4.50 16.96 4.05
N SER A 77 3.68 16.25 3.27
CA SER A 77 3.51 16.51 1.83
C SER A 77 2.61 17.69 1.49
N ALA A 78 2.10 18.42 2.47
CA ALA A 78 1.33 19.66 2.26
C ALA A 78 2.28 20.83 1.96
N SER A 79 1.93 21.62 0.93
CA SER A 79 2.67 22.81 0.52
C SER A 79 2.92 23.77 1.68
N HIS A 80 4.09 24.41 1.70
CA HIS A 80 4.38 25.50 2.67
C HIS A 80 3.45 26.68 2.43
N PRO A 81 2.78 27.23 3.48
CA PRO A 81 1.98 28.44 3.35
C PRO A 81 2.89 29.60 2.93
N GLY A 82 2.74 30.12 1.73
CA GLY A 82 3.46 31.33 1.32
C GLY A 82 4.10 31.33 -0.07
N SER A 83 4.24 30.20 -0.74
CA SER A 83 4.61 30.19 -2.16
C SER A 83 3.34 30.28 -3.00
N GLY A 84 3.14 31.40 -3.70
CA GLY A 84 1.93 31.68 -4.51
C GLY A 84 1.67 30.73 -5.69
N GLU A 85 2.29 29.58 -5.71
CA GLU A 85 2.02 28.47 -6.61
C GLU A 85 1.70 27.22 -5.78
N SER A 86 0.41 26.90 -5.68
CA SER A 86 -0.14 25.72 -5.00
C SER A 86 0.12 24.40 -5.75
N LYS A 87 1.38 24.09 -5.98
CA LYS A 87 1.75 22.73 -6.43
C LYS A 87 2.21 21.93 -5.22
N PRO A 88 1.62 20.75 -4.95
CA PRO A 88 2.09 19.90 -3.87
C PRO A 88 3.57 19.57 -4.09
N GLU A 89 4.42 19.91 -3.12
CA GLU A 89 5.81 19.47 -3.13
C GLU A 89 5.85 17.96 -2.95
N GLY A 90 6.56 17.26 -3.83
CA GLY A 90 6.73 15.83 -3.78
C GLY A 90 6.24 15.10 -5.03
N THR A 91 6.46 13.80 -5.01
CA THR A 91 6.06 12.89 -6.08
C THR A 91 5.34 11.69 -5.50
N PRO A 92 4.36 11.10 -6.24
CA PRO A 92 3.82 9.80 -5.89
C PRO A 92 4.92 8.76 -5.77
N MET A 93 4.64 7.65 -5.10
CA MET A 93 5.54 6.50 -5.17
C MET A 93 5.73 6.07 -6.62
N THR A 94 6.96 5.71 -6.95
CA THR A 94 7.27 5.10 -8.24
C THR A 94 6.70 3.68 -8.29
N PHE A 95 6.59 3.13 -9.50
CA PHE A 95 6.18 1.74 -9.72
C PHE A 95 7.02 0.77 -8.88
N LEU A 96 8.35 0.88 -8.94
CA LEU A 96 9.26 -0.02 -8.23
C LEU A 96 9.14 0.12 -6.70
N GLN A 97 9.04 1.35 -6.19
CA GLN A 97 8.81 1.57 -4.76
C GLN A 97 7.51 0.90 -4.28
N ALA A 98 6.44 0.99 -5.07
CA ALA A 98 5.17 0.37 -4.74
C ALA A 98 5.21 -1.15 -4.84
N VAL A 99 5.96 -1.73 -5.78
CA VAL A 99 6.23 -3.19 -5.85
C VAL A 99 6.99 -3.65 -4.61
N LEU A 100 8.08 -2.96 -4.27
CA LEU A 100 8.90 -3.31 -3.11
C LEU A 100 8.14 -3.11 -1.79
N PHE A 101 7.25 -2.13 -1.73
CA PHE A 101 6.42 -1.90 -0.55
C PHE A 101 5.55 -3.11 -0.18
N GLN A 102 5.13 -3.94 -1.14
CA GLN A 102 4.30 -5.11 -0.82
C GLN A 102 5.01 -6.06 0.16
N TRP A 103 6.34 -6.18 0.08
CA TRP A 103 7.15 -7.06 0.93
C TRP A 103 7.25 -6.60 2.39
N VAL A 104 7.05 -5.31 2.63
CA VAL A 104 7.03 -4.70 3.98
C VAL A 104 5.61 -4.33 4.43
N ASN A 105 4.59 -4.71 3.65
CA ASN A 105 3.18 -4.46 3.98
C ASN A 105 2.58 -5.66 4.70
N PRO A 106 2.36 -5.62 6.02
CA PRO A 106 1.87 -6.76 6.78
C PRO A 106 0.49 -7.23 6.33
N LYS A 107 -0.38 -6.31 5.90
CA LYS A 107 -1.69 -6.67 5.35
C LYS A 107 -1.54 -7.45 4.03
N GLY A 108 -0.53 -7.13 3.22
CA GLY A 108 -0.21 -7.87 2.00
C GLY A 108 0.11 -9.33 2.30
N TRP A 109 0.96 -9.58 3.29
CA TRP A 109 1.31 -10.93 3.73
C TRP A 109 0.10 -11.71 4.24
N THR A 110 -0.70 -11.13 5.14
CA THR A 110 -1.91 -11.76 5.65
C THR A 110 -2.88 -12.11 4.52
N MET A 111 -3.09 -11.21 3.56
CA MET A 111 -3.96 -11.44 2.42
C MET A 111 -3.40 -12.55 1.50
N ALA A 112 -2.10 -12.55 1.22
CA ALA A 112 -1.48 -13.56 0.36
C ALA A 112 -1.58 -14.95 0.98
N LEU A 113 -1.21 -15.09 2.25
CA LEU A 113 -1.28 -16.37 2.98
C LEU A 113 -2.72 -16.88 3.07
N THR A 114 -3.67 -16.01 3.44
CA THR A 114 -5.09 -16.40 3.52
C THR A 114 -5.63 -16.81 2.15
N ALA A 115 -5.35 -16.04 1.11
CA ALA A 115 -5.83 -16.34 -0.24
C ALA A 115 -5.32 -17.70 -0.73
N LEU A 116 -4.04 -17.99 -0.55
CA LEU A 116 -3.45 -19.25 -0.98
C LEU A 116 -3.95 -20.44 -0.15
N SER A 117 -4.07 -20.29 1.17
CA SER A 117 -4.59 -21.34 2.04
C SER A 117 -6.03 -21.72 1.73
N VAL A 118 -6.87 -20.72 1.37
CA VAL A 118 -8.31 -20.94 1.11
C VAL A 118 -8.55 -21.40 -0.33
N TYR A 119 -7.91 -20.77 -1.32
CA TYR A 119 -8.24 -20.92 -2.74
C TYR A 119 -7.24 -21.77 -3.53
N ALA A 120 -6.05 -22.03 -3.00
CA ALA A 120 -5.04 -22.91 -3.61
C ALA A 120 -4.44 -23.89 -2.60
N PRO A 121 -5.24 -24.69 -1.86
CA PRO A 121 -4.74 -25.56 -0.80
C PRO A 121 -3.80 -26.65 -1.32
N SER A 122 -3.93 -27.06 -2.58
CA SER A 122 -3.03 -28.03 -3.23
C SER A 122 -1.66 -27.46 -3.59
N GLN A 123 -1.49 -26.14 -3.51
CA GLN A 123 -0.27 -25.39 -3.87
C GLN A 123 0.33 -25.76 -5.24
N ASN A 124 -0.48 -26.33 -6.14
CA ASN A 124 -0.01 -26.57 -7.51
C ASN A 124 0.11 -25.22 -8.26
N LEU A 125 1.09 -25.14 -9.14
CA LEU A 125 1.43 -23.90 -9.84
C LEU A 125 0.23 -23.27 -10.57
N LEU A 126 -0.61 -24.09 -11.21
CA LEU A 126 -1.77 -23.58 -11.95
C LEU A 126 -2.81 -22.93 -11.03
N ALA A 127 -3.09 -23.54 -9.86
CA ALA A 127 -3.99 -22.96 -8.86
C ALA A 127 -3.43 -21.65 -8.31
N VAL A 128 -2.13 -21.60 -7.99
CA VAL A 128 -1.44 -20.39 -7.53
C VAL A 128 -1.54 -19.26 -8.56
N LEU A 129 -1.23 -19.56 -9.82
CA LEU A 129 -1.30 -18.57 -10.90
C LEU A 129 -2.73 -18.07 -11.14
N PHE A 130 -3.72 -18.96 -11.06
CA PHE A 130 -5.13 -18.59 -11.18
C PHE A 130 -5.56 -17.64 -10.04
N VAL A 131 -5.24 -17.98 -8.79
CA VAL A 131 -5.53 -17.12 -7.62
C VAL A 131 -4.83 -15.78 -7.76
N ALA A 132 -3.55 -15.77 -8.14
CA ALA A 132 -2.79 -14.54 -8.33
C ALA A 132 -3.40 -13.64 -9.43
N ALA A 133 -3.82 -14.23 -10.55
CA ALA A 133 -4.47 -13.50 -11.65
C ALA A 133 -5.82 -12.89 -11.22
N VAL A 134 -6.66 -13.65 -10.53
CA VAL A 134 -7.95 -13.18 -10.01
C VAL A 134 -7.76 -12.05 -9.01
N PHE A 135 -6.85 -12.22 -8.03
CA PHE A 135 -6.56 -11.17 -7.06
C PHE A 135 -5.98 -9.91 -7.71
N GLY A 136 -5.07 -10.05 -8.69
CA GLY A 136 -4.54 -8.93 -9.45
C GLY A 136 -5.62 -8.17 -10.22
N ALA A 137 -6.52 -8.90 -10.89
CA ALA A 137 -7.64 -8.33 -11.62
C ALA A 137 -8.64 -7.58 -10.71
N ILE A 138 -8.87 -8.08 -9.48
CA ILE A 138 -9.74 -7.42 -8.50
C ILE A 138 -9.01 -6.27 -7.79
N ASN A 139 -7.73 -6.43 -7.50
CA ASN A 139 -6.95 -5.45 -6.75
C ASN A 139 -6.86 -4.12 -7.50
N PHE A 140 -6.59 -4.15 -8.82
CA PHE A 140 -6.42 -2.93 -9.61
C PHE A 140 -7.66 -2.00 -9.59
N PRO A 141 -8.91 -2.47 -9.82
CA PRO A 141 -10.10 -1.65 -9.62
C PRO A 141 -10.26 -1.12 -8.18
N CYS A 142 -9.94 -1.94 -7.18
CA CYS A 142 -10.02 -1.53 -5.78
C CYS A 142 -9.07 -0.36 -5.47
N VAL A 143 -7.79 -0.47 -5.83
CA VAL A 143 -6.81 0.60 -5.62
C VAL A 143 -7.13 1.84 -6.47
N SER A 144 -7.71 1.64 -7.66
CA SER A 144 -8.18 2.72 -8.52
C SER A 144 -9.31 3.51 -7.86
N SER A 145 -10.27 2.83 -7.22
CA SER A 145 -11.38 3.48 -6.52
C SER A 145 -10.91 4.35 -5.35
N TRP A 146 -9.90 3.89 -4.57
CA TRP A 146 -9.30 4.68 -3.51
C TRP A 146 -8.56 5.92 -4.04
N THR A 147 -7.84 5.77 -5.15
CA THR A 147 -7.16 6.90 -5.81
C THR A 147 -8.16 7.93 -6.35
N LEU A 148 -9.24 7.46 -6.99
CA LEU A 148 -10.31 8.33 -7.48
C LEU A 148 -11.05 9.03 -6.34
N LEU A 149 -11.31 8.34 -5.23
CA LEU A 149 -11.88 8.94 -4.04
C LEU A 149 -10.97 10.08 -3.53
N GLY A 150 -9.68 9.83 -3.41
CA GLY A 150 -8.70 10.85 -3.03
C GLY A 150 -8.72 12.05 -3.99
N GLN A 151 -8.70 11.81 -5.30
CA GLN A 151 -8.77 12.88 -6.29
C GLN A 151 -10.08 13.69 -6.20
N ARG A 152 -11.22 13.04 -5.93
CA ARG A 152 -12.49 13.76 -5.73
C ARG A 152 -12.49 14.61 -4.46
N LEU A 153 -11.84 14.12 -3.39
CA LEU A 153 -11.68 14.91 -2.17
C LEU A 153 -10.81 16.15 -2.39
N GLN A 154 -9.93 16.18 -3.39
CA GLN A 154 -9.11 17.34 -3.74
C GLN A 154 -9.96 18.62 -3.91
N SER A 155 -11.14 18.51 -4.52
CA SER A 155 -12.05 19.64 -4.70
C SER A 155 -12.60 20.20 -3.37
N LEU A 156 -12.57 19.44 -2.29
CA LEU A 156 -12.97 19.85 -0.94
C LEU A 156 -11.78 20.36 -0.11
N LEU A 157 -10.56 20.00 -0.53
CA LEU A 157 -9.30 20.34 0.14
C LEU A 157 -8.73 21.67 -0.41
N THR A 158 -9.57 22.68 -0.57
CA THR A 158 -9.26 23.97 -1.23
C THR A 158 -8.39 24.90 -0.40
N SER A 159 -8.15 24.60 0.88
CA SER A 159 -7.26 25.40 1.74
C SER A 159 -6.13 24.53 2.28
N ASP A 160 -4.95 25.16 2.47
CA ASP A 160 -3.76 24.50 3.02
C ASP A 160 -4.07 23.80 4.35
N ARG A 161 -4.89 24.41 5.21
CA ARG A 161 -5.28 23.83 6.50
C ARG A 161 -6.06 22.52 6.32
N ARG A 162 -6.98 22.46 5.33
CA ARG A 162 -7.75 21.23 5.04
C ARG A 162 -6.86 20.15 4.46
N LEU A 163 -5.94 20.50 3.58
CA LEU A 163 -4.99 19.56 3.00
C LEU A 163 -4.05 19.00 4.05
N VAL A 164 -3.50 19.85 4.92
CA VAL A 164 -2.67 19.42 6.07
C VAL A 164 -3.47 18.49 6.99
N ALA A 165 -4.68 18.88 7.39
CA ALA A 165 -5.53 18.06 8.25
C ALA A 165 -5.84 16.69 7.60
N PHE A 166 -6.12 16.66 6.30
CA PHE A 166 -6.33 15.41 5.56
C PHE A 166 -5.07 14.54 5.56
N ASN A 167 -3.90 15.10 5.22
CA ASN A 167 -2.64 14.36 5.17
C ASN A 167 -2.26 13.82 6.56
N VAL A 168 -2.42 14.61 7.61
CA VAL A 168 -2.20 14.16 9.00
C VAL A 168 -3.17 13.04 9.37
N THR A 169 -4.45 13.15 8.98
CA THR A 169 -5.43 12.07 9.19
C THR A 169 -5.01 10.78 8.48
N MET A 170 -4.59 10.86 7.21
CA MET A 170 -4.11 9.68 6.46
C MET A 170 -2.87 9.07 7.09
N ALA A 171 -1.92 9.90 7.52
CA ALA A 171 -0.73 9.47 8.23
C ALA A 171 -1.07 8.77 9.55
N THR A 172 -2.00 9.34 10.33
CA THR A 172 -2.46 8.74 11.60
C THR A 172 -3.13 7.40 11.36
N LEU A 173 -4.02 7.29 10.36
CA LEU A 173 -4.66 6.02 10.00
C LEU A 173 -3.63 4.98 9.53
N LEU A 174 -2.57 5.40 8.83
CA LEU A 174 -1.48 4.53 8.42
C LEU A 174 -0.73 3.99 9.64
N VAL A 175 -0.42 4.84 10.64
CA VAL A 175 0.20 4.41 11.90
C VAL A 175 -0.73 3.47 12.69
N VAL A 176 -2.02 3.78 12.77
CA VAL A 176 -3.01 2.92 13.44
C VAL A 176 -3.11 1.54 12.75
N SER A 177 -2.91 1.48 11.44
CA SER A 177 -2.90 0.21 10.71
C SER A 177 -1.73 -0.73 11.08
N LEU A 178 -0.73 -0.24 11.81
CA LEU A 178 0.36 -1.04 12.39
C LEU A 178 -0.07 -1.81 13.65
N TYR A 179 -1.19 -1.43 14.28
CA TYR A 179 -1.62 -2.02 15.55
C TYR A 179 -1.64 -3.57 15.54
N PRO A 180 -2.19 -4.25 14.50
CA PRO A 180 -2.17 -5.72 14.45
C PRO A 180 -0.77 -6.35 14.33
N VAL A 181 0.22 -5.58 13.87
CA VAL A 181 1.62 -6.05 13.69
C VAL A 181 2.40 -5.97 15.00
N LEU A 182 2.00 -5.05 15.87
CA LEU A 182 2.67 -4.78 17.14
C LEU A 182 2.13 -5.67 18.28
N LEU A 183 0.94 -6.24 18.09
CA LEU A 183 0.39 -7.20 19.04
C LEU A 183 1.08 -8.56 18.89
N PRO A 184 1.36 -9.26 20.00
CA PRO A 184 1.93 -10.61 19.99
C PRO A 184 0.96 -11.63 19.41
#